data_318cf1865a0f7cbc038f8b4a201108b4
#
_entry.id   318cf1865a0f7cbc038f8b4a201108b4
#
_cell.length_a   1.000
_cell.length_b   1.000
_cell.length_c   1.000
_cell.angle_alpha   90.00
_cell.angle_beta   90.00
_cell.angle_gamma   90.00
#
_symmetry.space_group_name_H-M   'P 1'
#
loop_
_entity.id
_entity.type
_entity.pdbx_description
1 polymer ?
#
loop_
_entity_poly.entity_id
_entity_poly.type
_entity_poly.pdbx_seq_one_letter_code
_entity_poly.pdbx_strand_id
1 'polypeptide(L)'
;MGLGDGQNDGRRDERAKRLIENDQNGWKAYLDEDEKILWTGQPQPGLMFKPSDLALSGFGFFFFAFAIFWTTMAGSMGSEAGLFGYIFPLFGVPFILVGGYLLFGRFFWDAYVRGKTRYALTNRRAIVAKSAFGRSMASHPITKSSEIELQVCTPDTVNFAAKFVRTKNGGHNVPVGFERIEDGATVYKLLREIKNGTPG
;
A
#
# COMPACT_ATOMS: atom_id res chain seq x y z
N MET A 1 24.27 13.55 37.80
CA MET A 1 24.11 14.53 36.71
C MET A 1 23.28 13.85 35.63
N GLY A 2 21.93 14.00 35.67
CA GLY A 2 20.98 13.30 34.83
C GLY A 2 19.68 14.10 34.77
N LEU A 3 19.65 15.16 33.93
CA LEU A 3 18.47 16.02 33.74
C LEU A 3 18.17 16.24 32.24
N GLY A 4 18.35 15.22 31.40
CA GLY A 4 18.14 15.36 29.95
C GLY A 4 16.98 14.56 29.36
N ASP A 5 16.43 13.56 30.02
CA ASP A 5 15.53 12.57 29.42
C ASP A 5 14.05 12.97 29.43
N GLY A 6 13.57 13.67 30.46
CA GLY A 6 12.15 14.03 30.58
C GLY A 6 11.66 15.10 29.60
N GLN A 7 12.56 15.94 29.07
CA GLN A 7 12.21 17.05 28.19
C GLN A 7 12.08 16.61 26.71
N ASN A 8 12.67 15.46 26.37
CA ASN A 8 12.61 14.92 25.02
C ASN A 8 11.34 14.06 24.81
N ASP A 9 10.85 13.45 25.89
CA ASP A 9 9.63 12.62 25.90
C ASP A 9 8.37 13.50 25.76
N GLY A 10 8.27 14.59 26.53
CA GLY A 10 7.16 15.53 26.41
C GLY A 10 7.03 16.20 25.02
N ARG A 11 8.15 16.46 24.35
CA ARG A 11 8.13 17.01 22.98
C ARG A 11 7.70 15.98 21.93
N ARG A 12 7.98 14.73 22.15
CA ARG A 12 7.52 13.63 21.28
C ARG A 12 6.01 13.43 21.40
N ASP A 13 5.49 13.47 22.63
CA ASP A 13 4.06 13.31 22.91
C ASP A 13 3.23 14.49 22.37
N GLU A 14 3.71 15.73 22.53
CA GLU A 14 3.03 16.88 21.94
C GLU A 14 3.06 16.87 20.40
N ARG A 15 4.16 16.42 19.81
CA ARG A 15 4.26 16.28 18.36
C ARG A 15 3.32 15.20 17.83
N ALA A 16 3.24 14.08 18.55
CA ALA A 16 2.30 13.00 18.23
C ALA A 16 0.85 13.47 18.35
N LYS A 17 0.48 14.18 19.42
CA LYS A 17 -0.87 14.77 19.59
C LYS A 17 -1.21 15.74 18.46
N ARG A 18 -0.31 16.64 18.08
CA ARG A 18 -0.54 17.59 16.96
C ARG A 18 -0.69 16.87 15.61
N LEU A 19 0.04 15.78 15.39
CA LEU A 19 -0.09 14.99 14.16
C LEU A 19 -1.44 14.29 14.09
N ILE A 20 -1.90 13.72 15.21
CA ILE A 20 -3.21 13.07 15.33
C ILE A 20 -4.33 14.11 15.14
N GLU A 21 -4.22 15.26 15.79
CA GLU A 21 -5.21 16.34 15.68
C GLU A 21 -5.27 16.96 14.27
N ASN A 22 -4.11 17.10 13.63
CA ASN A 22 -4.02 17.59 12.24
C ASN A 22 -4.57 16.57 11.24
N ASP A 23 -4.37 15.28 11.50
CA ASP A 23 -4.94 14.19 10.69
C ASP A 23 -6.47 14.10 10.88
N GLN A 24 -6.98 14.23 12.12
CA GLN A 24 -8.42 14.30 12.40
C GLN A 24 -9.08 15.51 11.75
N ASN A 25 -8.45 16.68 11.77
CA ASN A 25 -8.98 17.89 11.13
C ASN A 25 -9.09 17.74 9.61
N GLY A 26 -8.18 17.00 8.98
CA GLY A 26 -8.23 16.67 7.56
C GLY A 26 -9.45 15.83 7.17
N TRP A 27 -10.01 15.04 8.10
CA TRP A 27 -11.18 14.21 7.87
C TRP A 27 -12.51 14.93 8.14
N LYS A 28 -12.53 15.97 8.98
CA LYS A 28 -13.76 16.67 9.39
C LYS A 28 -14.62 17.15 8.24
N ALA A 29 -14.01 17.56 7.14
CA ALA A 29 -14.74 18.01 5.94
C ALA A 29 -15.52 16.88 5.21
N TYR A 30 -15.28 15.63 5.58
CA TYR A 30 -15.87 14.44 4.93
C TYR A 30 -16.76 13.64 5.87
N LEU A 31 -16.92 14.10 7.13
CA LEU A 31 -17.75 13.45 8.13
C LEU A 31 -19.16 14.03 8.13
N ASP A 32 -20.14 13.18 8.44
CA ASP A 32 -21.51 13.60 8.73
C ASP A 32 -21.58 14.27 10.11
N GLU A 33 -22.66 15.04 10.39
CA GLU A 33 -22.81 15.85 11.63
C GLU A 33 -22.65 15.04 12.93
N ASP A 34 -23.14 13.79 12.94
CA ASP A 34 -23.07 12.87 14.10
C ASP A 34 -21.95 11.84 13.99
N GLU A 35 -21.06 11.98 13.01
CA GLU A 35 -20.01 11.01 12.76
C GLU A 35 -18.72 11.36 13.53
N LYS A 36 -18.25 10.42 14.35
CA LYS A 36 -17.03 10.57 15.16
C LYS A 36 -15.96 9.63 14.68
N ILE A 37 -14.73 10.11 14.61
CA ILE A 37 -13.56 9.29 14.32
C ILE A 37 -13.20 8.52 15.60
N LEU A 38 -13.15 7.21 15.50
CA LEU A 38 -12.71 6.31 16.56
C LEU A 38 -11.22 5.96 16.45
N TRP A 39 -10.71 5.90 15.20
CA TRP A 39 -9.31 5.56 14.94
C TRP A 39 -8.87 6.13 13.59
N THR A 40 -7.62 6.55 13.51
CA THR A 40 -6.93 6.90 12.26
C THR A 40 -5.60 6.16 12.15
N GLY A 41 -5.20 5.84 10.93
CA GLY A 41 -3.95 5.16 10.70
C GLY A 41 -3.47 5.20 9.26
N GLN A 42 -2.35 4.57 9.05
CA GLN A 42 -1.75 4.43 7.72
C GLN A 42 -1.09 3.04 7.61
N PRO A 43 -1.00 2.49 6.40
CA PRO A 43 -0.24 1.27 6.20
C PRO A 43 1.22 1.48 6.57
N GLN A 44 1.81 0.53 7.27
CA GLN A 44 3.25 0.57 7.51
C GLN A 44 4.01 0.55 6.17
N PRO A 45 4.99 1.44 6.01
CA PRO A 45 5.88 1.41 4.86
C PRO A 45 6.68 0.09 4.86
N GLY A 46 7.13 -0.33 3.69
CA GLY A 46 7.98 -1.50 3.55
C GLY A 46 7.68 -2.33 2.31
N LEU A 47 8.64 -3.12 1.90
CA LEU A 47 8.49 -4.04 0.79
C LEU A 47 7.60 -5.21 1.22
N MET A 48 6.65 -5.56 0.41
CA MET A 48 5.77 -6.71 0.64
C MET A 48 5.98 -7.72 -0.50
N PHE A 49 6.29 -8.94 -0.12
CA PHE A 49 6.42 -10.06 -1.04
C PHE A 49 5.18 -10.95 -0.92
N LYS A 50 4.40 -11.03 -1.99
CA LYS A 50 3.28 -11.98 -2.09
C LYS A 50 3.77 -13.24 -2.82
N PRO A 51 3.22 -14.42 -2.54
CA PRO A 51 3.59 -15.64 -3.29
C PRO A 51 3.43 -15.50 -4.82
N SER A 52 2.40 -14.76 -5.26
CA SER A 52 2.20 -14.40 -6.67
C SER A 52 3.35 -13.58 -7.26
N ASP A 53 4.09 -12.87 -6.41
CA ASP A 53 5.21 -12.04 -6.84
C ASP A 53 6.41 -12.87 -7.26
N LEU A 54 6.55 -14.08 -6.71
CA LEU A 54 7.66 -14.97 -7.03
C LEU A 54 7.64 -15.40 -8.51
N ALA A 55 6.47 -15.74 -9.03
CA ALA A 55 6.34 -16.11 -10.44
C ALA A 55 6.68 -14.95 -11.39
N LEU A 56 6.14 -13.75 -11.08
CA LEU A 56 6.39 -12.57 -11.89
C LEU A 56 7.83 -12.07 -11.75
N SER A 57 8.44 -12.18 -10.56
CA SER A 57 9.87 -11.87 -10.34
C SER A 57 10.78 -12.87 -11.06
N GLY A 58 10.43 -14.15 -11.06
CA GLY A 58 11.15 -15.17 -11.80
C GLY A 58 11.15 -14.89 -13.31
N PHE A 59 9.98 -14.55 -13.86
CA PHE A 59 9.88 -14.11 -15.25
C PHE A 59 10.69 -12.83 -15.51
N GLY A 60 10.56 -11.83 -14.64
CA GLY A 60 11.29 -10.56 -14.72
C GLY A 60 12.81 -10.78 -14.69
N PHE A 61 13.30 -11.69 -13.85
CA PHE A 61 14.71 -12.03 -13.78
C PHE A 61 15.22 -12.64 -15.08
N PHE A 62 14.51 -13.64 -15.60
CA PHE A 62 14.87 -14.29 -16.87
C PHE A 62 14.86 -13.29 -18.02
N PHE A 63 13.82 -12.46 -18.09
CA PHE A 63 13.66 -11.43 -19.12
C PHE A 63 14.77 -10.37 -19.05
N PHE A 64 15.10 -9.91 -17.85
CA PHE A 64 16.16 -8.93 -17.61
C PHE A 64 17.55 -9.49 -17.97
N ALA A 65 17.86 -10.72 -17.54
CA ALA A 65 19.10 -11.39 -17.86
C ALA A 65 19.26 -11.60 -19.37
N PHE A 66 18.17 -12.04 -20.05
CA PHE A 66 18.17 -12.19 -21.50
C PHE A 66 18.38 -10.84 -22.21
N ALA A 67 17.74 -9.77 -21.74
CA ALA A 67 17.90 -8.44 -22.33
C ALA A 67 19.34 -7.91 -22.22
N ILE A 68 19.99 -8.12 -21.06
CA ILE A 68 21.40 -7.78 -20.87
C ILE A 68 22.28 -8.61 -21.82
N PHE A 69 22.08 -9.94 -21.84
CA PHE A 69 22.83 -10.84 -22.72
C PHE A 69 22.71 -10.41 -24.19
N TRP A 70 21.49 -10.18 -24.66
CA TRP A 70 21.22 -9.72 -26.02
C TRP A 70 21.91 -8.40 -26.33
N THR A 71 21.79 -7.41 -25.44
CA THR A 71 22.36 -6.07 -25.64
C THR A 71 23.89 -6.14 -25.70
N THR A 72 24.52 -6.92 -24.85
CA THR A 72 25.98 -7.09 -24.83
C THR A 72 26.47 -7.83 -26.07
N MET A 73 25.75 -8.87 -26.48
CA MET A 73 26.10 -9.63 -27.69
C MET A 73 25.92 -8.80 -28.96
N ALA A 74 24.81 -8.05 -29.05
CA ALA A 74 24.57 -7.13 -30.16
C ALA A 74 25.63 -6.02 -30.22
N GLY A 75 26.05 -5.49 -29.06
CA GLY A 75 27.10 -4.48 -28.98
C GLY A 75 28.48 -4.99 -29.40
N SER A 76 28.80 -6.26 -29.13
CA SER A 76 30.08 -6.86 -29.54
C SER A 76 30.22 -7.04 -31.06
N MET A 77 29.09 -7.17 -31.76
CA MET A 77 29.06 -7.29 -33.24
C MET A 77 29.10 -5.92 -33.95
N GLY A 78 28.98 -4.82 -33.19
CA GLY A 78 28.72 -3.49 -33.74
C GLY A 78 29.91 -2.76 -34.34
N SER A 79 31.17 -3.14 -34.03
CA SER A 79 32.35 -2.44 -34.52
C SER A 79 32.56 -2.56 -36.06
N GLU A 80 32.01 -3.59 -36.68
CA GLU A 80 32.16 -3.84 -38.13
C GLU A 80 30.88 -3.42 -38.92
N ALA A 81 29.75 -3.18 -38.27
CA ALA A 81 28.44 -2.92 -38.90
C ALA A 81 28.09 -1.43 -39.06
N GLY A 82 29.03 -0.50 -38.84
CA GLY A 82 28.80 0.93 -38.99
C GLY A 82 27.68 1.46 -38.08
N LEU A 83 26.79 2.30 -38.62
CA LEU A 83 25.70 2.92 -37.87
C LEU A 83 24.72 1.90 -37.26
N PHE A 84 24.47 0.80 -37.94
CA PHE A 84 23.60 -0.28 -37.42
C PHE A 84 24.18 -0.94 -36.18
N GLY A 85 25.49 -1.02 -36.03
CA GLY A 85 26.15 -1.55 -34.86
C GLY A 85 25.88 -0.77 -33.58
N TYR A 86 25.54 0.51 -33.66
CA TYR A 86 25.16 1.33 -32.51
C TYR A 86 23.65 1.33 -32.26
N ILE A 87 22.84 1.30 -33.32
CA ILE A 87 21.38 1.33 -33.21
C ILE A 87 20.84 -0.01 -32.68
N PHE A 88 21.41 -1.12 -33.10
CA PHE A 88 20.91 -2.45 -32.77
C PHE A 88 20.97 -2.79 -31.28
N PRO A 89 22.08 -2.53 -30.52
CA PRO A 89 22.10 -2.65 -29.08
C PRO A 89 21.11 -1.75 -28.35
N LEU A 90 20.81 -0.56 -28.91
CA LEU A 90 19.85 0.39 -28.32
C LEU A 90 18.44 -0.20 -28.19
N PHE A 91 18.09 -1.14 -29.06
CA PHE A 91 16.84 -1.89 -28.98
C PHE A 91 16.74 -2.73 -27.70
N GLY A 92 17.84 -3.13 -27.09
CA GLY A 92 17.86 -3.86 -25.83
C GLY A 92 17.50 -3.00 -24.60
N VAL A 93 17.73 -1.68 -24.68
CA VAL A 93 17.52 -0.77 -23.53
C VAL A 93 16.09 -0.77 -23.02
N PRO A 94 15.04 -0.65 -23.86
CA PRO A 94 13.65 -0.76 -23.39
C PRO A 94 13.37 -2.08 -22.65
N PHE A 95 13.94 -3.20 -23.14
CA PHE A 95 13.75 -4.51 -22.51
C PHE A 95 14.46 -4.61 -21.16
N ILE A 96 15.66 -4.03 -21.01
CA ILE A 96 16.36 -3.92 -19.73
C ILE A 96 15.53 -3.10 -18.75
N LEU A 97 14.96 -1.97 -19.18
CA LEU A 97 14.11 -1.13 -18.32
C LEU A 97 12.84 -1.87 -17.88
N VAL A 98 12.17 -2.56 -18.80
CA VAL A 98 10.99 -3.38 -18.48
C VAL A 98 11.35 -4.52 -17.52
N GLY A 99 12.42 -5.25 -17.77
CA GLY A 99 12.88 -6.32 -16.91
C GLY A 99 13.26 -5.83 -15.51
N GLY A 100 13.98 -4.71 -15.43
CA GLY A 100 14.32 -4.04 -14.17
C GLY A 100 13.09 -3.55 -13.40
N TYR A 101 12.10 -3.01 -14.10
CA TYR A 101 10.82 -2.65 -13.49
C TYR A 101 10.08 -3.86 -12.93
N LEU A 102 10.02 -4.97 -13.66
CA LEU A 102 9.37 -6.20 -13.21
C LEU A 102 10.08 -6.82 -11.98
N LEU A 103 11.40 -6.68 -11.89
CA LEU A 103 12.18 -7.17 -10.76
C LEU A 103 12.05 -6.30 -9.51
N PHE A 104 12.21 -4.99 -9.66
CA PHE A 104 12.38 -4.09 -8.53
C PHE A 104 11.34 -2.98 -8.50
N GLY A 105 10.99 -2.40 -9.65
CA GLY A 105 10.22 -1.16 -9.75
C GLY A 105 8.83 -1.27 -9.11
N ARG A 106 8.17 -2.42 -9.25
CA ARG A 106 6.84 -2.65 -8.68
C ARG A 106 6.84 -2.62 -7.15
N PHE A 107 7.91 -3.11 -6.48
CA PHE A 107 7.99 -3.09 -5.02
C PHE A 107 8.12 -1.67 -4.48
N PHE A 108 8.94 -0.85 -5.15
CA PHE A 108 9.06 0.58 -4.83
C PHE A 108 7.75 1.31 -5.09
N TRP A 109 7.09 0.96 -6.19
CA TRP A 109 5.79 1.51 -6.55
C TRP A 109 4.71 1.21 -5.52
N ASP A 110 4.58 -0.05 -5.10
CA ASP A 110 3.65 -0.46 -4.06
C ASP A 110 3.95 0.20 -2.72
N ALA A 111 5.21 0.33 -2.35
CA ALA A 111 5.64 1.05 -1.16
C ALA A 111 5.26 2.54 -1.23
N TYR A 112 5.45 3.18 -2.37
CA TYR A 112 5.05 4.56 -2.61
C TYR A 112 3.54 4.76 -2.48
N VAL A 113 2.73 3.91 -3.13
CA VAL A 113 1.26 3.97 -3.05
C VAL A 113 0.78 3.78 -1.61
N ARG A 114 1.36 2.83 -0.87
CA ARG A 114 1.03 2.62 0.55
C ARG A 114 1.37 3.84 1.39
N GLY A 115 2.52 4.47 1.19
CA GLY A 115 2.90 5.71 1.88
C GLY A 115 1.95 6.88 1.64
N LYS A 116 1.12 6.81 0.57
CA LYS A 116 0.10 7.80 0.21
C LYS A 116 -1.32 7.36 0.56
N THR A 117 -1.47 6.27 1.32
CA THR A 117 -2.76 5.77 1.78
C THR A 117 -2.98 6.20 3.24
N ARG A 118 -4.19 6.61 3.56
CA ARG A 118 -4.64 6.97 4.91
C ARG A 118 -5.92 6.23 5.22
N TYR A 119 -6.09 5.85 6.46
CA TYR A 119 -7.24 5.14 6.98
C TYR A 119 -7.92 5.95 8.06
N ALA A 120 -9.24 5.91 8.10
CA ALA A 120 -10.04 6.40 9.21
C ALA A 120 -11.17 5.41 9.50
N LEU A 121 -11.40 5.13 10.77
CA LEU A 121 -12.55 4.37 11.25
C LEU A 121 -13.44 5.31 12.06
N THR A 122 -14.70 5.37 11.65
CA THR A 122 -15.70 6.16 12.35
C THR A 122 -16.68 5.25 13.08
N ASN A 123 -17.61 5.83 13.80
CA ASN A 123 -18.69 5.08 14.47
C ASN A 123 -19.71 4.44 13.49
N ARG A 124 -19.58 4.65 12.16
CA ARG A 124 -20.53 4.15 11.14
C ARG A 124 -19.85 3.43 9.98
N ARG A 125 -18.64 3.85 9.60
CA ARG A 125 -17.97 3.37 8.38
C ARG A 125 -16.47 3.37 8.51
N ALA A 126 -15.84 2.55 7.68
CA ALA A 126 -14.40 2.57 7.45
C ALA A 126 -14.09 3.36 6.18
N ILE A 127 -13.13 4.25 6.25
CA ILE A 127 -12.74 5.13 5.14
C ILE A 127 -11.29 4.82 4.73
N VAL A 128 -11.09 4.62 3.44
CA VAL A 128 -9.78 4.40 2.82
C VAL A 128 -9.52 5.52 1.82
N ALA A 129 -8.58 6.40 2.12
CA ALA A 129 -8.16 7.47 1.23
C ALA A 129 -6.81 7.15 0.61
N LYS A 130 -6.73 7.30 -0.72
CA LYS A 130 -5.51 7.11 -1.50
C LYS A 130 -5.21 8.39 -2.27
N SER A 131 -3.95 8.84 -2.23
CA SER A 131 -3.52 10.08 -2.90
C SER A 131 -2.32 9.89 -3.83
N ALA A 132 -2.01 8.66 -4.23
CA ALA A 132 -0.88 8.38 -5.12
C ALA A 132 -1.10 8.84 -6.57
N PHE A 133 -2.33 8.72 -7.10
CA PHE A 133 -2.74 9.09 -8.46
C PHE A 133 -4.00 9.94 -8.48
N GLY A 134 -3.97 11.06 -7.80
CA GLY A 134 -5.18 11.82 -7.53
C GLY A 134 -5.80 11.41 -6.19
N ARG A 135 -6.74 12.21 -5.72
CA ARG A 135 -7.43 11.95 -4.45
C ARG A 135 -8.61 11.02 -4.70
N SER A 136 -8.55 9.82 -4.15
CA SER A 136 -9.69 8.91 -4.13
C SER A 136 -9.99 8.52 -2.70
N MET A 137 -11.27 8.50 -2.37
CA MET A 137 -11.79 8.11 -1.07
C MET A 137 -12.84 7.02 -1.28
N ALA A 138 -12.67 5.90 -0.61
CA ALA A 138 -13.65 4.83 -0.57
C ALA A 138 -14.20 4.71 0.85
N SER A 139 -15.53 4.74 0.96
CA SER A 139 -16.24 4.61 2.24
C SER A 139 -16.98 3.28 2.25
N HIS A 140 -16.81 2.51 3.31
CA HIS A 140 -17.41 1.20 3.49
C HIS A 140 -18.22 1.20 4.79
N PRO A 141 -19.56 1.22 4.73
CA PRO A 141 -20.40 1.18 5.93
C PRO A 141 -20.19 -0.15 6.67
N ILE A 142 -20.08 -0.07 7.99
CA ILE A 142 -20.00 -1.24 8.85
C ILE A 142 -21.40 -1.56 9.34
N THR A 143 -21.89 -2.71 8.93
CA THR A 143 -23.26 -3.18 9.24
C THR A 143 -23.20 -4.53 9.95
N LYS A 144 -24.34 -4.99 10.47
CA LYS A 144 -24.45 -6.32 11.11
C LYS A 144 -24.06 -7.47 10.18
N SER A 145 -24.19 -7.27 8.86
CA SER A 145 -23.79 -8.26 7.83
C SER A 145 -22.33 -8.16 7.39
N SER A 146 -21.58 -7.17 7.85
CA SER A 146 -20.16 -7.03 7.49
C SER A 146 -19.35 -8.20 8.05
N GLU A 147 -18.58 -8.85 7.20
CA GLU A 147 -17.61 -9.87 7.60
C GLU A 147 -16.33 -9.17 8.04
N ILE A 148 -15.91 -9.39 9.29
CA ILE A 148 -14.71 -8.78 9.85
C ILE A 148 -13.72 -9.89 10.12
N GLU A 149 -12.57 -9.83 9.47
CA GLU A 149 -11.49 -10.81 9.57
C GLU A 149 -10.20 -10.11 10.02
N LEU A 150 -9.58 -10.62 11.06
CA LEU A 150 -8.24 -10.20 11.48
C LEU A 150 -7.22 -11.22 10.96
N GLN A 151 -6.34 -10.78 10.10
CA GLN A 151 -5.16 -11.53 9.68
C GLN A 151 -3.99 -11.11 10.56
N VAL A 152 -3.62 -11.98 11.48
CA VAL A 152 -2.48 -11.76 12.39
C VAL A 152 -1.20 -12.02 11.61
N CYS A 153 -0.54 -10.97 11.25
CA CYS A 153 0.78 -10.97 10.62
C CYS A 153 1.57 -9.78 11.16
N THR A 154 2.78 -9.62 10.77
CA THR A 154 3.59 -8.47 11.19
C THR A 154 3.92 -7.62 9.98
N PRO A 155 3.24 -6.48 9.80
CA PRO A 155 2.11 -5.89 10.56
C PRO A 155 0.74 -6.53 10.23
N ASP A 156 -0.25 -6.34 11.10
CA ASP A 156 -1.60 -6.91 11.00
C ASP A 156 -2.42 -6.32 9.84
N THR A 157 -3.42 -7.10 9.39
CA THR A 157 -4.40 -6.64 8.39
C THR A 157 -5.81 -6.96 8.88
N VAL A 158 -6.72 -5.99 8.80
CA VAL A 158 -8.12 -6.15 9.21
C VAL A 158 -9.03 -5.92 8.01
N ASN A 159 -9.64 -6.98 7.51
CA ASN A 159 -10.61 -6.95 6.43
C ASN A 159 -12.01 -6.74 6.98
N PHE A 160 -12.83 -5.90 6.35
CA PHE A 160 -14.20 -5.59 6.77
C PHE A 160 -15.22 -5.55 5.62
N ALA A 161 -14.76 -5.68 4.39
CA ALA A 161 -15.60 -5.72 3.21
C ALA A 161 -14.94 -6.55 2.10
N ALA A 162 -15.70 -6.89 1.08
CA ALA A 162 -15.20 -7.49 -0.15
C ALA A 162 -15.73 -6.70 -1.35
N LYS A 163 -14.86 -6.45 -2.32
CA LYS A 163 -15.21 -5.82 -3.59
C LYS A 163 -15.16 -6.87 -4.69
N PHE A 164 -16.28 -7.04 -5.38
CA PHE A 164 -16.30 -7.91 -6.55
C PHE A 164 -15.59 -7.23 -7.72
N VAL A 165 -14.54 -7.88 -8.23
CA VAL A 165 -13.79 -7.42 -9.41
C VAL A 165 -14.05 -8.39 -10.55
N ARG A 166 -14.62 -7.86 -11.63
CA ARG A 166 -14.87 -8.64 -12.85
C ARG A 166 -13.63 -8.62 -13.73
N THR A 167 -13.14 -9.79 -14.09
CA THR A 167 -12.03 -9.98 -15.04
C THR A 167 -12.53 -10.69 -16.28
N LYS A 168 -11.72 -10.71 -17.37
CA LYS A 168 -12.05 -11.40 -18.62
C LYS A 168 -12.30 -12.91 -18.41
N ASN A 169 -11.70 -13.50 -17.40
CA ASN A 169 -11.78 -14.95 -17.09
C ASN A 169 -12.73 -15.26 -15.91
N GLY A 170 -13.65 -14.36 -15.57
CA GLY A 170 -14.54 -14.48 -14.43
C GLY A 170 -14.41 -13.35 -13.44
N GLY A 171 -15.15 -13.40 -12.33
CA GLY A 171 -15.06 -12.43 -11.25
C GLY A 171 -14.56 -13.08 -9.96
N HIS A 172 -13.90 -12.32 -9.14
CA HIS A 172 -13.49 -12.75 -7.81
C HIS A 172 -13.68 -11.63 -6.79
N ASN A 173 -13.88 -11.99 -5.54
CA ASN A 173 -13.97 -11.06 -4.44
C ASN A 173 -12.55 -10.69 -3.98
N VAL A 174 -12.27 -9.40 -3.95
CA VAL A 174 -11.04 -8.84 -3.39
C VAL A 174 -11.37 -8.30 -2.01
N PRO A 175 -10.72 -8.79 -0.95
CA PRO A 175 -10.94 -8.25 0.39
C PRO A 175 -10.56 -6.78 0.44
N VAL A 176 -11.34 -6.01 1.18
CA VAL A 176 -11.09 -4.59 1.46
C VAL A 176 -10.94 -4.43 2.96
N GLY A 177 -9.84 -3.84 3.36
CA GLY A 177 -9.49 -3.71 4.75
C GLY A 177 -8.44 -2.63 5.01
N PHE A 178 -8.07 -2.49 6.25
CA PHE A 178 -6.91 -1.73 6.69
C PHE A 178 -5.70 -2.66 6.66
N GLU A 179 -4.88 -2.49 5.64
CA GLU A 179 -3.71 -3.33 5.41
C GLU A 179 -2.50 -2.83 6.21
N ARG A 180 -1.76 -3.75 6.82
CA ARG A 180 -0.47 -3.49 7.47
C ARG A 180 -0.51 -2.39 8.53
N ILE A 181 -1.40 -2.51 9.49
CA ILE A 181 -1.52 -1.60 10.63
C ILE A 181 -0.86 -2.18 11.89
N GLU A 182 -0.36 -1.31 12.76
CA GLU A 182 0.25 -1.73 14.03
C GLU A 182 -0.79 -2.18 15.05
N ASP A 183 -1.94 -1.50 15.04
CA ASP A 183 -3.00 -1.66 16.05
C ASP A 183 -4.13 -2.59 15.59
N GLY A 184 -3.82 -3.66 14.83
CA GLY A 184 -4.82 -4.53 14.23
C GLY A 184 -5.83 -5.11 15.21
N ALA A 185 -5.37 -5.55 16.38
CA ALA A 185 -6.25 -6.08 17.43
C ALA A 185 -7.22 -5.02 18.00
N THR A 186 -6.76 -3.78 18.16
CA THR A 186 -7.59 -2.66 18.63
C THR A 186 -8.65 -2.30 17.58
N VAL A 187 -8.23 -2.16 16.34
CA VAL A 187 -9.12 -1.85 15.21
C VAL A 187 -10.16 -2.95 14.99
N TYR A 188 -9.76 -4.20 15.12
CA TYR A 188 -10.68 -5.34 15.05
C TYR A 188 -11.76 -5.29 16.14
N LYS A 189 -11.41 -4.93 17.38
CA LYS A 189 -12.37 -4.76 18.49
C LYS A 189 -13.35 -3.62 18.17
N LEU A 190 -12.85 -2.45 17.77
CA LEU A 190 -13.68 -1.29 17.40
C LEU A 190 -14.64 -1.63 16.27
N LEU A 191 -14.21 -2.32 15.23
CA LEU A 191 -15.06 -2.75 14.13
C LEU A 191 -16.18 -3.69 14.62
N ARG A 192 -15.89 -4.59 15.56
CA ARG A 192 -16.90 -5.47 16.16
C ARG A 192 -17.90 -4.71 17.02
N GLU A 193 -17.47 -3.71 17.76
CA GLU A 193 -18.35 -2.84 18.56
C GLU A 193 -19.30 -2.05 17.65
N ILE A 194 -18.80 -1.46 16.57
CA ILE A 194 -19.61 -0.77 15.57
C ILE A 194 -20.63 -1.73 14.94
N LYS A 195 -20.19 -2.93 14.54
CA LYS A 195 -21.06 -3.97 13.98
C LYS A 195 -22.20 -4.35 14.94
N ASN A 196 -21.94 -4.41 16.24
CA ASN A 196 -22.90 -4.76 17.27
C ASN A 196 -23.80 -3.58 17.69
N GLY A 197 -23.52 -2.36 17.21
CA GLY A 197 -24.30 -1.17 17.55
C GLY A 197 -23.96 -0.55 18.90
N THR A 198 -22.82 -0.89 19.48
CA THR A 198 -22.26 -0.33 20.72
C THR A 198 -20.90 0.30 20.43
N PRO A 199 -20.81 1.40 19.67
CA PRO A 199 -19.55 2.13 19.58
C PRO A 199 -19.28 2.80 20.92
N GLY A 200 -18.12 2.48 21.51
CA GLY A 200 -17.67 3.06 22.78
C GLY A 200 -17.39 4.56 22.70
#